data_8ece6acb2ca0141ee6e82d00aaec9631
#
_entry.id   8ece6acb2ca0141ee6e82d00aaec9631
#
_cell.length_a   1.000
_cell.length_b   1.000
_cell.length_c   1.000
_cell.angle_alpha   90.00
_cell.angle_beta   90.00
_cell.angle_gamma   90.00
#
_symmetry.space_group_name_H-M   'P 1'
#
loop_
_entity.id
_entity.type
_entity.pdbx_description
1 polymer ?
#
loop_
_entity_poly.entity_id
_entity_poly.type
_entity_poly.pdbx_seq_one_letter_code
_entity_poly.pdbx_strand_id
1 'polypeptide(L)'
;MAAELTFRGALIAPDLDRTSRGASLRAELVRHSVPIEETAARAFAALAATDTPQGVLAIIEPRDWTVAELPTEPGRVLLVLDGVQDPGNVGTLIRTAHALGAGGTVALRGTADVLNPKALRAAMGATFRHPVVGLDDAAFIAWARRNGVTLWATAADGLPLSDVLSRKGAEPSGPVAVIVGNEGAGIRPALNAVAATRVAIPLAAGAESLNVAVAAGILLYEVQHGR
;
A
#
# COMPACT_ATOMS: atom_id res chain seq x y z
N MET A 1 12.57 -2.32 -13.19
CA MET A 1 13.81 -1.84 -12.53
C MET A 1 13.75 -2.22 -11.07
N ALA A 2 14.83 -2.78 -10.51
CA ALA A 2 14.91 -2.97 -9.06
C ALA A 2 14.87 -1.58 -8.41
N ALA A 3 14.18 -1.45 -7.26
CA ALA A 3 14.23 -0.21 -6.50
C ALA A 3 15.70 0.07 -6.11
N GLU A 4 16.16 1.29 -6.30
CA GLU A 4 17.47 1.71 -5.78
C GLU A 4 17.34 1.86 -4.27
N LEU A 5 17.69 0.78 -3.55
CA LEU A 5 17.63 0.74 -2.09
C LEU A 5 19.03 1.00 -1.54
N THR A 6 19.11 1.89 -0.56
CA THR A 6 20.34 2.11 0.20
C THR A 6 20.36 1.13 1.38
N PHE A 7 21.20 0.11 1.28
CA PHE A 7 21.45 -0.85 2.36
C PHE A 7 22.45 -0.28 3.35
N ARG A 8 22.13 -0.31 4.63
CA ARG A 8 23.04 0.01 5.74
C ARG A 8 23.78 -1.21 6.26
N GLY A 9 23.22 -2.38 6.09
CA GLY A 9 23.83 -3.65 6.44
C GLY A 9 22.84 -4.80 6.31
N ALA A 10 23.38 -6.01 6.39
CA ALA A 10 22.61 -7.24 6.44
C ALA A 10 23.18 -8.19 7.49
N LEU A 11 22.31 -8.78 8.29
CA LEU A 11 22.61 -9.85 9.21
C LEU A 11 22.19 -11.16 8.57
N ILE A 12 23.06 -12.15 8.54
CA ILE A 12 22.75 -13.45 7.93
C ILE A 12 22.93 -14.60 8.92
N ALA A 13 22.03 -15.57 8.82
CA ALA A 13 22.13 -16.83 9.56
C ALA A 13 23.09 -17.81 8.86
N PRO A 14 23.72 -18.75 9.61
CA PRO A 14 24.74 -19.67 9.06
C PRO A 14 24.22 -20.62 7.99
N ASP A 15 22.91 -20.79 7.91
CA ASP A 15 22.24 -21.72 6.99
C ASP A 15 21.62 -21.02 5.77
N LEU A 16 21.80 -19.71 5.61
CA LEU A 16 21.31 -18.98 4.44
C LEU A 16 21.75 -19.64 3.12
N ASP A 17 23.01 -20.03 3.03
CA ASP A 17 23.61 -20.60 1.81
C ASP A 17 23.20 -22.05 1.52
N ARG A 18 22.39 -22.68 2.39
CA ARG A 18 21.87 -24.05 2.15
C ARG A 18 20.88 -24.11 0.99
N THR A 19 20.35 -22.97 0.60
CA THR A 19 19.44 -22.87 -0.55
C THR A 19 20.12 -22.09 -1.68
N SER A 20 19.83 -22.45 -2.93
CA SER A 20 20.33 -21.74 -4.11
C SER A 20 19.91 -20.26 -4.09
N ARG A 21 18.72 -19.97 -3.60
CA ARG A 21 18.21 -18.60 -3.46
C ARG A 21 18.98 -17.81 -2.40
N GLY A 22 19.30 -18.42 -1.27
CA GLY A 22 20.09 -17.80 -0.20
C GLY A 22 21.52 -17.50 -0.65
N ALA A 23 22.18 -18.46 -1.30
CA ALA A 23 23.52 -18.28 -1.86
C ALA A 23 23.53 -17.15 -2.92
N SER A 24 22.53 -17.11 -3.81
CA SER A 24 22.37 -16.02 -4.79
C SER A 24 22.18 -14.67 -4.12
N LEU A 25 21.33 -14.60 -3.08
CA LEU A 25 21.10 -13.36 -2.33
C LEU A 25 22.40 -12.86 -1.65
N ARG A 26 23.16 -13.76 -1.02
CA ARG A 26 24.47 -13.43 -0.44
C ARG A 26 25.42 -12.86 -1.48
N ALA A 27 25.52 -13.51 -2.64
CA ALA A 27 26.35 -13.03 -3.74
C ALA A 27 25.93 -11.63 -4.22
N GLU A 28 24.61 -11.35 -4.29
CA GLU A 28 24.08 -10.02 -4.61
C GLU A 28 24.49 -8.97 -3.58
N LEU A 29 24.33 -9.27 -2.29
CA LEU A 29 24.72 -8.36 -1.20
C LEU A 29 26.22 -8.02 -1.27
N VAL A 30 27.07 -9.02 -1.50
CA VAL A 30 28.51 -8.83 -1.68
C VAL A 30 28.80 -7.98 -2.92
N ARG A 31 28.17 -8.28 -4.06
CA ARG A 31 28.37 -7.52 -5.30
C ARG A 31 28.01 -6.05 -5.15
N HIS A 32 27.00 -5.75 -4.34
CA HIS A 32 26.58 -4.38 -4.04
C HIS A 32 27.29 -3.75 -2.83
N SER A 33 28.37 -4.41 -2.33
CA SER A 33 29.18 -3.92 -1.22
C SER A 33 28.35 -3.62 0.05
N VAL A 34 27.28 -4.38 0.26
CA VAL A 34 26.48 -4.27 1.49
C VAL A 34 27.26 -4.85 2.65
N PRO A 35 27.44 -4.13 3.78
CA PRO A 35 28.07 -4.69 4.97
C PRO A 35 27.29 -5.92 5.46
N ILE A 36 27.95 -7.05 5.59
CA ILE A 36 27.33 -8.31 6.03
C ILE A 36 27.95 -8.73 7.36
N GLU A 37 27.10 -9.06 8.32
CA GLU A 37 27.48 -9.67 9.58
C GLU A 37 26.84 -11.05 9.69
N GLU A 38 27.64 -12.07 10.02
CA GLU A 38 27.16 -13.43 10.29
C GLU A 38 26.88 -13.59 11.78
N THR A 39 25.76 -14.19 12.12
CA THR A 39 25.40 -14.44 13.52
C THR A 39 24.94 -15.87 13.76
N ALA A 40 25.11 -16.35 15.00
CA ALA A 40 24.66 -17.68 15.35
C ALA A 40 23.14 -17.82 15.18
N ALA A 41 22.66 -19.01 14.77
CA ALA A 41 21.27 -19.29 14.49
C ALA A 41 20.30 -18.88 15.63
N ARG A 42 20.74 -19.10 16.90
CA ARG A 42 19.94 -18.70 18.08
C ARG A 42 19.81 -17.18 18.21
N ALA A 43 20.87 -16.45 17.98
CA ALA A 43 20.86 -14.98 18.04
C ALA A 43 20.05 -14.41 16.87
N PHE A 44 20.18 -14.98 15.68
CA PHE A 44 19.37 -14.60 14.51
C PHE A 44 17.87 -14.81 14.78
N ALA A 45 17.49 -15.98 15.31
CA ALA A 45 16.09 -16.28 15.64
C ALA A 45 15.50 -15.33 16.68
N ALA A 46 16.31 -14.85 17.64
CA ALA A 46 15.86 -13.86 18.64
C ALA A 46 15.61 -12.48 18.04
N LEU A 47 16.29 -12.12 16.95
CA LEU A 47 16.12 -10.85 16.24
C LEU A 47 15.05 -10.93 15.15
N ALA A 48 14.78 -12.12 14.65
CA ALA A 48 13.78 -12.32 13.62
C ALA A 48 12.36 -12.14 14.18
N ALA A 49 11.57 -11.31 13.54
CA ALA A 49 10.17 -11.06 13.93
C ALA A 49 9.20 -12.09 13.32
N THR A 50 9.64 -13.34 13.06
CA THR A 50 8.85 -14.42 12.48
C THR A 50 9.26 -15.76 13.08
N ASP A 51 8.33 -16.71 13.16
CA ASP A 51 8.57 -18.07 13.65
C ASP A 51 9.44 -18.89 12.69
N THR A 52 9.45 -18.54 11.40
CA THR A 52 10.23 -19.22 10.35
C THR A 52 11.07 -18.20 9.58
N PRO A 53 12.19 -17.73 10.18
CA PRO A 53 13.04 -16.73 9.50
C PRO A 53 13.72 -17.32 8.27
N GLN A 54 13.88 -16.47 7.25
CA GLN A 54 14.48 -16.86 5.95
C GLN A 54 16.01 -16.74 5.93
N GLY A 55 16.65 -16.53 7.09
CA GLY A 55 18.09 -16.48 7.23
C GLY A 55 18.74 -15.15 6.86
N VAL A 56 17.98 -14.11 6.58
CA VAL A 56 18.51 -12.76 6.30
C VAL A 56 17.63 -11.69 6.94
N LEU A 57 18.29 -10.70 7.57
CA LEU A 57 17.70 -9.44 8.02
C LEU A 57 18.52 -8.31 7.38
N ALA A 58 17.86 -7.36 6.75
CA ALA A 58 18.52 -6.22 6.13
C ALA A 58 18.05 -4.91 6.77
N ILE A 59 18.98 -3.99 6.99
CA ILE A 59 18.73 -2.62 7.38
C ILE A 59 18.81 -1.76 6.13
N ILE A 60 17.68 -1.13 5.80
CA ILE A 60 17.51 -0.36 4.56
C ILE A 60 17.06 1.04 4.93
N GLU A 61 17.60 2.05 4.25
CA GLU A 61 17.03 3.39 4.31
C GLU A 61 15.73 3.43 3.49
N PRO A 62 14.60 3.82 4.10
CA PRO A 62 13.38 4.03 3.32
C PRO A 62 13.56 5.22 2.37
N ARG A 63 12.91 5.14 1.21
CA ARG A 63 12.78 6.30 0.34
C ARG A 63 11.67 7.20 0.89
N ASP A 64 11.98 8.47 1.06
CA ASP A 64 10.99 9.49 1.41
C ASP A 64 10.24 9.94 0.15
N TRP A 65 9.04 9.40 -0.03
CA TRP A 65 8.16 9.83 -1.10
C TRP A 65 7.47 11.15 -0.77
N THR A 66 7.32 11.99 -1.75
CA THR A 66 6.68 13.31 -1.62
C THR A 66 5.37 13.38 -2.40
N VAL A 67 4.50 14.31 -2.06
CA VAL A 67 3.24 14.52 -2.79
C VAL A 67 3.44 14.93 -4.25
N ALA A 68 4.62 15.45 -4.60
CA ALA A 68 4.96 15.79 -5.98
C ALA A 68 5.19 14.56 -6.87
N GLU A 69 5.40 13.40 -6.27
CA GLU A 69 5.59 12.13 -6.98
C GLU A 69 4.27 11.37 -7.20
N LEU A 70 3.18 11.86 -6.61
CA LEU A 70 1.85 11.31 -6.88
C LEU A 70 1.36 11.82 -8.25
N PRO A 71 0.89 10.92 -9.13
CA PRO A 71 0.42 11.33 -10.44
C PRO A 71 -0.86 12.15 -10.35
N THR A 72 -0.94 13.16 -11.20
CA THR A 72 -2.07 14.09 -11.30
C THR A 72 -2.73 14.08 -12.68
N GLU A 73 -2.28 13.20 -13.59
CA GLU A 73 -2.81 13.08 -14.92
C GLU A 73 -4.17 12.36 -14.92
N PRO A 74 -5.05 12.69 -15.89
CA PRO A 74 -6.32 11.99 -16.08
C PRO A 74 -6.13 10.47 -16.24
N GLY A 75 -7.08 9.70 -15.73
CA GLY A 75 -7.06 8.26 -15.82
C GLY A 75 -6.15 7.56 -14.80
N ARG A 76 -5.40 8.30 -14.01
CA ARG A 76 -4.62 7.72 -12.90
C ARG A 76 -5.48 7.44 -11.70
N VAL A 77 -5.15 6.37 -11.00
CA VAL A 77 -5.86 5.97 -9.77
C VAL A 77 -4.90 5.99 -8.59
N LEU A 78 -5.35 6.55 -7.49
CA LEU A 78 -4.65 6.57 -6.21
C LEU A 78 -5.44 5.77 -5.19
N LEU A 79 -4.75 5.17 -4.23
CA LEU A 79 -5.36 4.54 -3.06
C LEU A 79 -5.15 5.44 -1.85
N VAL A 80 -6.20 5.67 -1.05
CA VAL A 80 -6.12 6.46 0.18
C VAL A 80 -6.55 5.60 1.36
N LEU A 81 -5.68 5.50 2.35
CA LEU A 81 -5.89 4.73 3.58
C LEU A 81 -6.32 5.67 4.69
N ASP A 82 -7.58 5.62 5.08
CA ASP A 82 -8.14 6.46 6.14
C ASP A 82 -8.23 5.70 7.47
N GLY A 83 -7.14 5.71 8.22
CA GLY A 83 -7.10 5.12 9.56
C GLY A 83 -7.12 3.58 9.57
N VAL A 84 -6.60 2.92 8.55
CA VAL A 84 -6.44 1.44 8.54
C VAL A 84 -5.43 1.04 9.61
N GLN A 85 -5.85 0.29 10.62
CA GLN A 85 -5.04 0.06 11.83
C GLN A 85 -4.24 -1.25 11.81
N ASP A 86 -4.65 -2.28 11.07
CA ASP A 86 -3.86 -3.50 10.98
C ASP A 86 -2.69 -3.34 10.00
N PRO A 87 -1.43 -3.44 10.46
CA PRO A 87 -0.27 -3.31 9.58
C PRO A 87 -0.23 -4.35 8.45
N GLY A 88 -0.83 -5.54 8.66
CA GLY A 88 -0.96 -6.57 7.62
C GLY A 88 -1.88 -6.12 6.49
N ASN A 89 -3.02 -5.48 6.82
CA ASN A 89 -3.91 -4.88 5.84
C ASN A 89 -3.22 -3.72 5.11
N VAL A 90 -2.51 -2.84 5.83
CA VAL A 90 -1.75 -1.74 5.21
C VAL A 90 -0.74 -2.27 4.19
N GLY A 91 0.08 -3.25 4.55
CA GLY A 91 1.05 -3.83 3.62
C GLY A 91 0.38 -4.53 2.43
N THR A 92 -0.72 -5.24 2.64
CA THR A 92 -1.49 -5.89 1.57
C THR A 92 -2.11 -4.86 0.63
N LEU A 93 -2.63 -3.75 1.15
CA LEU A 93 -3.19 -2.63 0.38
C LEU A 93 -2.13 -1.98 -0.51
N ILE A 94 -0.94 -1.69 0.03
CA ILE A 94 0.19 -1.14 -0.74
C ILE A 94 0.62 -2.11 -1.85
N ARG A 95 0.72 -3.41 -1.54
CA ARG A 95 1.04 -4.46 -2.52
C ARG A 95 0.00 -4.53 -3.63
N THR A 96 -1.27 -4.51 -3.28
CA THR A 96 -2.40 -4.58 -4.21
C THR A 96 -2.43 -3.34 -5.11
N ALA A 97 -2.28 -2.14 -4.54
CA ALA A 97 -2.20 -0.90 -5.29
C ALA A 97 -1.05 -0.92 -6.30
N HIS A 98 0.16 -1.34 -5.87
CA HIS A 98 1.31 -1.49 -6.75
C HIS A 98 1.07 -2.51 -7.87
N ALA A 99 0.54 -3.69 -7.54
CA ALA A 99 0.32 -4.77 -8.49
C ALA A 99 -0.75 -4.43 -9.55
N LEU A 100 -1.76 -3.65 -9.18
CA LEU A 100 -2.82 -3.21 -10.07
C LEU A 100 -2.50 -1.89 -10.79
N GLY A 101 -1.30 -1.32 -10.62
CA GLY A 101 -0.86 -0.14 -11.37
C GLY A 101 -1.42 1.18 -10.83
N ALA A 102 -1.91 1.23 -9.59
CA ALA A 102 -2.21 2.49 -8.95
C ALA A 102 -0.96 3.38 -8.89
N GLY A 103 -1.12 4.66 -9.11
CA GLY A 103 0.00 5.60 -9.22
C GLY A 103 0.65 5.96 -7.89
N GLY A 104 -0.02 5.67 -6.77
CA GLY A 104 0.49 5.89 -5.42
C GLY A 104 -0.54 5.59 -4.35
N THR A 105 -0.08 5.56 -3.11
CA THR A 105 -0.91 5.38 -1.91
C THR A 105 -0.70 6.57 -0.97
N VAL A 106 -1.79 7.12 -0.45
CA VAL A 106 -1.76 8.15 0.60
C VAL A 106 -2.18 7.49 1.91
N ALA A 107 -1.31 7.50 2.91
CA ALA A 107 -1.60 7.05 4.25
C ALA A 107 -1.98 8.26 5.12
N LEU A 108 -3.26 8.36 5.48
CA LEU A 108 -3.77 9.43 6.32
C LEU A 108 -3.55 9.13 7.80
N ARG A 109 -3.67 10.17 8.63
CA ARG A 109 -3.51 10.07 10.07
C ARG A 109 -4.35 8.95 10.67
N GLY A 110 -3.78 8.15 11.57
CA GLY A 110 -4.42 6.98 12.18
C GLY A 110 -4.19 5.67 11.43
N THR A 111 -3.64 5.72 10.22
CA THR A 111 -3.17 4.52 9.51
C THR A 111 -1.92 3.98 10.21
N ALA A 112 -1.81 2.67 10.33
CA ALA A 112 -0.63 2.03 10.89
C ALA A 112 0.62 2.38 10.09
N ASP A 113 1.76 2.42 10.77
CA ASP A 113 3.05 2.74 10.15
C ASP A 113 3.34 1.80 8.98
N VAL A 114 3.52 2.37 7.80
CA VAL A 114 3.82 1.66 6.55
C VAL A 114 5.19 0.97 6.58
N LEU A 115 6.09 1.43 7.46
CA LEU A 115 7.39 0.82 7.71
C LEU A 115 7.38 -0.20 8.85
N ASN A 116 6.22 -0.43 9.48
CA ASN A 116 6.09 -1.50 10.47
C ASN A 116 6.54 -2.85 9.87
N PRO A 117 7.34 -3.67 10.57
CA PRO A 117 7.82 -4.95 10.04
C PRO A 117 6.72 -5.90 9.53
N LYS A 118 5.53 -5.89 10.13
CA LYS A 118 4.37 -6.67 9.65
C LYS A 118 3.84 -6.12 8.32
N ALA A 119 3.79 -4.79 8.17
CA ALA A 119 3.36 -4.15 6.92
C ALA A 119 4.38 -4.40 5.80
N LEU A 120 5.68 -4.23 6.06
CA LEU A 120 6.74 -4.48 5.08
C LEU A 120 6.72 -5.92 4.56
N ARG A 121 6.53 -6.91 5.46
CA ARG A 121 6.41 -8.31 5.04
C ARG A 121 5.18 -8.54 4.17
N ALA A 122 4.02 -8.02 4.55
CA ALA A 122 2.78 -8.14 3.78
C ALA A 122 2.87 -7.45 2.41
N ALA A 123 3.59 -6.34 2.34
CA ALA A 123 3.81 -5.59 1.11
C ALA A 123 4.75 -6.29 0.10
N MET A 124 5.52 -7.31 0.52
CA MET A 124 6.42 -8.08 -0.36
C MET A 124 7.33 -7.20 -1.22
N GLY A 125 7.85 -6.11 -0.65
CA GLY A 125 8.75 -5.17 -1.30
C GLY A 125 8.06 -4.07 -2.12
N ALA A 126 6.73 -4.05 -2.20
CA ALA A 126 6.00 -2.99 -2.89
C ALA A 126 6.23 -1.61 -2.25
N THR A 127 6.33 -1.52 -0.92
CA THR A 127 6.60 -0.27 -0.19
C THR A 127 7.84 0.47 -0.69
N PHE A 128 8.82 -0.24 -1.23
CA PHE A 128 10.05 0.36 -1.74
C PHE A 128 10.00 0.77 -3.23
N ARG A 129 8.91 0.49 -3.92
CA ARG A 129 8.77 0.69 -5.38
C ARG A 129 7.55 1.51 -5.74
N HIS A 130 6.62 1.62 -4.83
CA HIS A 130 5.34 2.28 -5.00
C HIS A 130 5.34 3.56 -4.15
N PRO A 131 4.97 4.71 -4.70
CA PRO A 131 4.86 5.93 -3.90
C PRO A 131 3.89 5.75 -2.75
N VAL A 132 4.37 5.90 -1.51
CA VAL A 132 3.54 5.90 -0.30
C VAL A 132 3.82 7.19 0.47
N VAL A 133 2.82 8.06 0.55
CA VAL A 133 2.96 9.40 1.14
C VAL A 133 2.07 9.52 2.37
N GLY A 134 2.67 9.89 3.51
CA GLY A 134 1.93 10.23 4.71
C GLY A 134 1.42 11.66 4.69
N LEU A 135 0.13 11.89 4.93
CA LEU A 135 -0.48 13.22 5.01
C LEU A 135 -1.49 13.30 6.15
N ASP A 136 -1.72 14.51 6.64
CA ASP A 136 -2.94 14.79 7.38
C ASP A 136 -4.13 15.07 6.43
N ASP A 137 -5.34 15.05 6.97
CA ASP A 137 -6.56 15.20 6.19
C ASP A 137 -6.65 16.54 5.46
N ALA A 138 -6.27 17.61 6.14
CA ALA A 138 -6.36 18.97 5.58
C ALA A 138 -5.37 19.14 4.42
N ALA A 139 -4.14 18.66 4.58
CA ALA A 139 -3.11 18.67 3.54
C ALA A 139 -3.54 17.82 2.35
N PHE A 140 -4.08 16.62 2.57
CA PHE A 140 -4.58 15.75 1.51
C PHE A 140 -5.73 16.41 0.74
N ILE A 141 -6.76 16.92 1.43
CA ILE A 141 -7.91 17.57 0.80
C ILE A 141 -7.49 18.79 -0.01
N ALA A 142 -6.58 19.60 0.54
CA ALA A 142 -6.06 20.77 -0.16
C ALA A 142 -5.26 20.39 -1.42
N TRP A 143 -4.44 19.34 -1.32
CA TRP A 143 -3.69 18.80 -2.46
C TRP A 143 -4.64 18.23 -3.53
N ALA A 144 -5.61 17.43 -3.15
CA ALA A 144 -6.57 16.83 -4.06
C ALA A 144 -7.37 17.88 -4.84
N ARG A 145 -7.85 18.93 -4.15
CA ARG A 145 -8.55 20.05 -4.80
C ARG A 145 -7.68 20.80 -5.81
N ARG A 146 -6.43 21.11 -5.45
CA ARG A 146 -5.49 21.83 -6.34
C ARG A 146 -5.17 21.06 -7.61
N ASN A 147 -5.17 19.72 -7.52
CA ASN A 147 -4.78 18.85 -8.62
C ASN A 147 -5.99 18.20 -9.34
N GLY A 148 -7.22 18.64 -9.04
CA GLY A 148 -8.41 18.12 -9.69
C GLY A 148 -8.67 16.63 -9.43
N VAL A 149 -8.19 16.09 -8.30
CA VAL A 149 -8.39 14.69 -7.92
C VAL A 149 -9.83 14.46 -7.50
N THR A 150 -10.52 13.54 -8.17
CA THR A 150 -11.87 13.14 -7.82
C THR A 150 -11.83 12.09 -6.69
N LEU A 151 -12.48 12.38 -5.57
CA LEU A 151 -12.47 11.52 -4.39
C LEU A 151 -13.67 10.59 -4.40
N TRP A 152 -13.43 9.27 -4.33
CA TRP A 152 -14.44 8.24 -4.18
C TRP A 152 -14.31 7.57 -2.81
N ALA A 153 -15.31 7.75 -1.97
CA ALA A 153 -15.33 7.15 -0.63
C ALA A 153 -16.03 5.79 -0.67
N THR A 154 -15.38 4.76 -0.15
CA THR A 154 -16.01 3.42 -0.05
C THR A 154 -17.04 3.40 1.09
N ALA A 155 -18.22 2.89 0.83
CA ALA A 155 -19.28 2.79 1.83
C ALA A 155 -20.25 1.65 1.48
N ALA A 156 -20.77 0.95 2.49
CA ALA A 156 -21.71 -0.16 2.27
C ALA A 156 -23.02 0.30 1.60
N ASP A 157 -23.45 1.52 1.88
CA ASP A 157 -24.64 2.15 1.33
C ASP A 157 -24.35 3.09 0.13
N GLY A 158 -23.16 2.96 -0.48
CA GLY A 158 -22.77 3.69 -1.68
C GLY A 158 -23.45 3.18 -2.95
N LEU A 159 -23.20 3.87 -4.04
CA LEU A 159 -23.62 3.40 -5.37
C LEU A 159 -22.77 2.19 -5.80
N PRO A 160 -23.35 1.17 -6.42
CA PRO A 160 -22.58 0.11 -7.03
C PRO A 160 -21.50 0.69 -7.95
N LEU A 161 -20.25 0.21 -7.83
CA LEU A 161 -19.16 0.75 -8.64
C LEU A 161 -19.42 0.59 -10.14
N SER A 162 -20.04 -0.52 -10.56
CA SER A 162 -20.49 -0.73 -11.95
C SER A 162 -21.37 0.39 -12.47
N ASP A 163 -22.28 0.89 -11.64
CA ASP A 163 -23.20 1.97 -12.00
C ASP A 163 -22.47 3.32 -12.13
N VAL A 164 -21.44 3.52 -11.30
CA VAL A 164 -20.60 4.73 -11.37
C VAL A 164 -19.77 4.72 -12.65
N LEU A 165 -19.16 3.58 -12.99
CA LEU A 165 -18.33 3.42 -14.19
C LEU A 165 -19.12 3.45 -15.50
N SER A 166 -20.38 2.99 -15.50
CA SER A 166 -21.23 2.94 -16.68
C SER A 166 -21.87 4.28 -17.08
N ARG A 167 -21.78 5.31 -16.23
CA ARG A 167 -22.37 6.64 -16.49
C ARG A 167 -21.62 7.36 -17.60
N LYS A 168 -22.20 7.38 -18.81
CA LYS A 168 -21.65 8.14 -19.94
C LYS A 168 -21.50 9.63 -19.60
N GLY A 169 -20.33 10.20 -19.83
CA GLY A 169 -20.05 11.62 -19.61
C GLY A 169 -19.80 11.99 -18.14
N ALA A 170 -19.74 11.03 -17.22
CA ALA A 170 -19.38 11.24 -15.82
C ALA A 170 -17.93 10.78 -15.52
N GLU A 171 -17.13 10.55 -16.54
CA GLU A 171 -15.72 10.22 -16.35
C GLU A 171 -15.01 11.38 -15.65
N PRO A 172 -14.26 11.10 -14.56
CA PRO A 172 -13.47 12.12 -13.92
C PRO A 172 -12.49 12.77 -14.90
N SER A 173 -12.48 14.09 -14.97
CA SER A 173 -11.55 14.85 -15.84
C SER A 173 -10.10 14.82 -15.33
N GLY A 174 -9.88 14.34 -14.12
CA GLY A 174 -8.59 14.21 -13.44
C GLY A 174 -8.37 12.79 -12.92
N PRO A 175 -7.35 12.61 -12.07
CA PRO A 175 -7.12 11.34 -11.40
C PRO A 175 -8.23 11.03 -10.39
N VAL A 176 -8.41 9.74 -10.09
CA VAL A 176 -9.37 9.26 -9.08
C VAL A 176 -8.61 8.79 -7.85
N ALA A 177 -9.05 9.19 -6.67
CA ALA A 177 -8.56 8.63 -5.41
C ALA A 177 -9.66 7.78 -4.76
N VAL A 178 -9.42 6.47 -4.66
CA VAL A 178 -10.29 5.52 -3.95
C VAL A 178 -9.90 5.54 -2.48
N ILE A 179 -10.82 5.97 -1.61
CA ILE A 179 -10.60 6.06 -0.17
C ILE A 179 -11.19 4.81 0.49
N VAL A 180 -10.37 4.09 1.23
CA VAL A 180 -10.79 2.98 2.10
C VAL A 180 -10.59 3.37 3.55
N GLY A 181 -11.56 3.03 4.38
CA GLY A 181 -11.58 3.46 5.77
C GLY A 181 -11.13 2.39 6.76
N ASN A 182 -11.17 2.77 8.02
CA ASN A 182 -10.97 1.91 9.17
C ASN A 182 -11.97 0.75 9.17
N GLU A 183 -11.54 -0.43 9.59
CA GLU A 183 -12.32 -1.67 9.57
C GLU A 183 -13.61 -1.60 10.42
N GLY A 184 -13.60 -0.81 11.50
CA GLY A 184 -14.75 -0.64 12.39
C GLY A 184 -15.49 0.69 12.20
N ALA A 185 -14.74 1.79 12.08
CA ALA A 185 -15.30 3.15 12.05
C ALA A 185 -15.60 3.65 10.61
N GLY A 186 -15.10 2.97 9.58
CA GLY A 186 -15.23 3.41 8.20
C GLY A 186 -14.41 4.66 7.88
N ILE A 187 -14.86 5.45 6.92
CA ILE A 187 -14.22 6.68 6.47
C ILE A 187 -14.68 7.86 7.34
N ARG A 188 -13.74 8.70 7.76
CA ARG A 188 -13.99 9.85 8.61
C ARG A 188 -14.94 10.88 7.95
N PRO A 189 -15.78 11.58 8.74
CA PRO A 189 -16.76 12.54 8.21
C PRO A 189 -16.17 13.63 7.32
N ALA A 190 -14.98 14.12 7.65
CA ALA A 190 -14.31 15.17 6.88
C ALA A 190 -13.98 14.74 5.43
N LEU A 191 -13.63 13.48 5.23
CA LEU A 191 -13.35 12.91 3.90
C LEU A 191 -14.66 12.58 3.16
N ASN A 192 -15.64 12.00 3.87
CA ASN A 192 -16.96 11.74 3.31
C ASN A 192 -17.64 13.03 2.80
N ALA A 193 -17.48 14.14 3.51
CA ALA A 193 -18.08 15.44 3.14
C ALA A 193 -17.51 16.04 1.84
N VAL A 194 -16.30 15.66 1.46
CA VAL A 194 -15.63 16.17 0.25
C VAL A 194 -15.56 15.12 -0.88
N ALA A 195 -16.02 13.92 -0.63
CA ALA A 195 -16.08 12.87 -1.65
C ALA A 195 -17.13 13.23 -2.72
N ALA A 196 -16.74 13.12 -3.97
CA ALA A 196 -17.63 13.35 -5.10
C ALA A 196 -18.69 12.23 -5.24
N THR A 197 -18.32 11.00 -4.84
CA THR A 197 -19.18 9.83 -4.93
C THR A 197 -18.86 8.86 -3.78
N ARG A 198 -19.90 8.25 -3.24
CA ARG A 198 -19.78 7.10 -2.35
C ARG A 198 -19.98 5.84 -3.19
N VAL A 199 -19.01 4.94 -3.17
CA VAL A 199 -19.00 3.73 -3.98
C VAL A 199 -19.12 2.48 -3.11
N ALA A 200 -19.84 1.48 -3.59
CA ALA A 200 -20.05 0.21 -2.93
C ALA A 200 -19.67 -0.97 -3.83
N ILE A 201 -19.27 -2.05 -3.19
CA ILE A 201 -19.22 -3.39 -3.80
C ILE A 201 -20.51 -4.09 -3.38
N PRO A 202 -21.41 -4.47 -4.31
CA PRO A 202 -22.60 -5.23 -3.98
C PRO A 202 -22.23 -6.56 -3.32
N LEU A 203 -22.81 -6.83 -2.15
CA LEU A 203 -22.57 -8.06 -1.40
C LEU A 203 -23.82 -8.94 -1.42
N ALA A 204 -23.65 -10.24 -1.26
CA ALA A 204 -24.76 -11.16 -1.07
C ALA A 204 -25.51 -10.86 0.23
N ALA A 205 -26.81 -11.19 0.27
CA ALA A 205 -27.63 -11.02 1.45
C ALA A 205 -27.00 -11.76 2.66
N GLY A 206 -26.90 -11.06 3.79
CA GLY A 206 -26.31 -11.58 5.04
C GLY A 206 -24.79 -11.40 5.16
N ALA A 207 -24.09 -10.92 4.14
CA ALA A 207 -22.69 -10.51 4.27
C ALA A 207 -22.63 -9.03 4.72
N GLU A 208 -21.95 -8.77 5.83
CA GLU A 208 -21.85 -7.40 6.39
C GLU A 208 -20.74 -6.58 5.73
N SER A 209 -19.60 -7.20 5.43
CA SER A 209 -18.44 -6.51 4.86
C SER A 209 -17.44 -7.49 4.23
N LEU A 210 -16.45 -6.93 3.53
CA LEU A 210 -15.24 -7.61 3.08
C LEU A 210 -14.04 -7.10 3.88
N ASN A 211 -12.99 -7.91 3.95
CA ASN A 211 -11.69 -7.41 4.39
C ASN A 211 -11.29 -6.19 3.54
N VAL A 212 -10.76 -5.15 4.18
CA VAL A 212 -10.46 -3.86 3.54
C VAL A 212 -9.51 -3.99 2.34
N ALA A 213 -8.53 -4.90 2.42
CA ALA A 213 -7.59 -5.11 1.32
C ALA A 213 -8.23 -5.85 0.14
N VAL A 214 -9.18 -6.77 0.41
CA VAL A 214 -9.98 -7.44 -0.63
C VAL A 214 -10.88 -6.43 -1.32
N ALA A 215 -11.61 -5.61 -0.55
CA ALA A 215 -12.47 -4.56 -1.10
C ALA A 215 -11.69 -3.57 -1.97
N ALA A 216 -10.54 -3.08 -1.49
CA ALA A 216 -9.67 -2.20 -2.26
C ALA A 216 -9.18 -2.86 -3.56
N GLY A 217 -8.83 -4.15 -3.51
CA GLY A 217 -8.40 -4.89 -4.70
C GLY A 217 -9.46 -4.94 -5.79
N ILE A 218 -10.71 -5.25 -5.43
CA ILE A 218 -11.85 -5.26 -6.35
C ILE A 218 -12.06 -3.86 -6.93
N LEU A 219 -12.12 -2.83 -6.08
CA LEU A 219 -12.36 -1.46 -6.51
C LEU A 219 -11.26 -0.94 -7.44
N LEU A 220 -10.00 -1.15 -7.08
CA LEU A 220 -8.86 -0.74 -7.90
C LEU A 220 -8.85 -1.45 -9.25
N TYR A 221 -9.14 -2.75 -9.28
CA TYR A 221 -9.19 -3.51 -10.52
C TYR A 221 -10.25 -2.97 -11.46
N GLU A 222 -11.47 -2.78 -10.99
CA GLU A 222 -12.59 -2.25 -11.77
C GLU A 222 -12.32 -0.82 -12.27
N VAL A 223 -11.78 0.06 -11.40
CA VAL A 223 -11.47 1.45 -11.79
C VAL A 223 -10.36 1.51 -12.83
N GLN A 224 -9.39 0.60 -12.80
CA GLN A 224 -8.28 0.56 -13.75
C GLN A 224 -8.63 -0.13 -15.08
N HIS A 225 -9.51 -1.15 -15.07
CA HIS A 225 -9.74 -2.05 -16.20
C HIS A 225 -11.20 -2.12 -16.65
N GLY A 226 -12.15 -1.66 -15.84
CA GLY A 226 -13.59 -1.71 -16.12
C GLY A 226 -14.10 -0.60 -17.05
N ARG A 227 -13.20 0.07 -17.77
CA ARG A 227 -13.52 1.13 -18.75
C ARG A 227 -13.62 0.58 -20.16
#